data_60aea51dc703070b06e17ca58f022fb0
#
_entry.id   60aea51dc703070b06e17ca58f022fb0
#
_cell.length_a   1.000
_cell.length_b   1.000
_cell.length_c   1.000
_cell.angle_alpha   90.00
_cell.angle_beta   90.00
_cell.angle_gamma   90.00
#
_symmetry.space_group_name_H-M   'P 1'
#
loop_
_entity.id
_entity.type
_entity.pdbx_description
1 polymer ?
#
loop_
_entity_poly.entity_id
_entity_poly.type
_entity_poly.pdbx_seq_one_letter_code
_entity_poly.pdbx_strand_id
1 'polypeptide(L)'
;MISKNQTKNRMSLNRLFLSLMTCFMFLMGMWTTGAQAQTVTIGTGTSTVTTVPIYSCYGYSYSQILYLGSEITTGGWGGGAGTINKIRFFYAAAAATPANYNNWTVYLGNTTATTLTAGPANYTPTSSMTQCFSGTVTFPVAGNWMEITLSTPFSYTGNNLIVAVDENAA
;
A
#
# COMPACT_ATOMS: atom_id res chain seq x y z
N MET A 1 69.91 29.68 4.94
CA MET A 1 69.13 29.53 6.17
C MET A 1 67.63 29.41 5.74
N ILE A 2 67.16 28.23 5.42
CA ILE A 2 65.82 28.03 4.90
C ILE A 2 64.89 27.79 6.10
N SER A 3 63.92 28.68 6.25
CA SER A 3 63.07 28.83 7.41
C SER A 3 62.22 27.60 7.67
N LYS A 4 62.32 26.94 8.83
CA LYS A 4 61.52 25.86 9.37
C LYS A 4 60.02 26.22 9.53
N ASN A 5 59.61 27.45 9.31
CA ASN A 5 58.24 27.93 9.47
C ASN A 5 57.31 27.65 8.27
N GLN A 6 57.84 27.43 7.08
CA GLN A 6 57.04 27.20 5.89
C GLN A 6 56.42 25.78 5.87
N THR A 7 57.10 24.79 6.47
CA THR A 7 56.61 23.40 6.50
C THR A 7 55.48 23.19 7.53
N LYS A 8 55.47 23.94 8.61
CA LYS A 8 54.47 23.82 9.67
C LYS A 8 53.11 24.40 9.24
N ASN A 9 53.10 25.45 8.44
CA ASN A 9 51.86 26.03 7.91
C ASN A 9 51.20 25.17 6.82
N ARG A 10 51.98 24.48 5.99
CA ARG A 10 51.45 23.60 4.96
C ARG A 10 50.77 22.35 5.55
N MET A 11 51.28 21.77 6.62
CA MET A 11 50.68 20.66 7.30
C MET A 11 49.36 21.02 8.02
N SER A 12 49.27 22.24 8.55
CA SER A 12 48.06 22.74 9.19
C SER A 12 46.92 22.97 8.19
N LEU A 13 47.23 23.51 7.00
CA LEU A 13 46.25 23.77 5.95
C LEU A 13 45.66 22.45 5.39
N ASN A 14 46.49 21.45 5.14
CA ASN A 14 46.04 20.15 4.65
C ASN A 14 45.18 19.40 5.68
N ARG A 15 45.45 19.53 6.96
CA ARG A 15 44.62 18.96 8.03
C ARG A 15 43.27 19.69 8.15
N LEU A 16 43.26 20.99 7.94
CA LEU A 16 42.04 21.79 7.94
C LEU A 16 41.15 21.45 6.74
N PHE A 17 41.74 21.30 5.54
CA PHE A 17 41.01 20.87 4.34
C PHE A 17 40.45 19.45 4.45
N LEU A 18 41.22 18.52 5.02
CA LEU A 18 40.76 17.15 5.23
C LEU A 18 39.62 17.10 6.25
N SER A 19 39.67 17.89 7.32
CA SER A 19 38.60 18.00 8.33
C SER A 19 37.33 18.65 7.78
N LEU A 20 37.45 19.70 6.93
CA LEU A 20 36.28 20.30 6.26
C LEU A 20 35.62 19.34 5.27
N MET A 21 36.43 18.57 4.53
CA MET A 21 35.92 17.62 3.54
C MET A 21 35.19 16.43 4.17
N THR A 22 35.70 15.94 5.31
CA THR A 22 34.98 14.90 6.09
C THR A 22 33.71 15.44 6.74
N CYS A 23 33.68 16.68 7.21
CA CYS A 23 32.45 17.29 7.75
C CYS A 23 31.39 17.51 6.66
N PHE A 24 31.81 17.90 5.44
CA PHE A 24 30.90 18.09 4.30
C PHE A 24 30.32 16.77 3.79
N MET A 25 31.10 15.66 3.78
CA MET A 25 30.58 14.32 3.47
C MET A 25 29.58 13.83 4.52
N PHE A 26 29.76 14.16 5.80
CA PHE A 26 28.80 13.79 6.85
C PHE A 26 27.49 14.58 6.74
N LEU A 27 27.53 15.84 6.30
CA LEU A 27 26.31 16.64 6.10
C LEU A 27 25.49 16.19 4.86
N MET A 28 26.11 15.63 3.82
CA MET A 28 25.40 15.10 2.66
C MET A 28 24.72 13.75 2.91
N GLY A 29 25.11 13.02 3.96
CA GLY A 29 24.53 11.71 4.30
C GLY A 29 23.20 11.75 5.06
N MET A 30 22.70 12.92 5.47
CA MET A 30 21.49 13.05 6.30
C MET A 30 20.25 13.51 5.54
N TRP A 31 20.22 13.42 4.23
CA TRP A 31 18.96 13.56 3.50
C TRP A 31 18.20 12.24 3.60
N THR A 32 17.55 12.03 4.75
CA THR A 32 16.50 11.02 4.84
C THR A 32 15.37 11.48 3.92
N THR A 33 15.28 10.90 2.75
CA THR A 33 14.05 11.00 1.96
C THR A 33 12.97 10.33 2.80
N GLY A 34 12.19 11.13 3.51
CA GLY A 34 11.01 10.64 4.20
C GLY A 34 10.16 9.90 3.18
N ALA A 35 9.91 8.61 3.44
CA ALA A 35 8.99 7.84 2.61
C ALA A 35 7.62 8.53 2.65
N GLN A 36 7.28 9.24 1.58
CA GLN A 36 5.95 9.83 1.43
C GLN A 36 4.96 8.68 1.21
N ALA A 37 3.91 8.64 2.02
CA ALA A 37 2.82 7.71 1.80
C ALA A 37 2.15 8.04 0.47
N GLN A 38 2.29 7.16 -0.50
CA GLN A 38 1.70 7.32 -1.83
C GLN A 38 0.27 6.76 -1.81
N THR A 39 -0.67 7.51 -2.38
CA THR A 39 -2.02 7.01 -2.62
C THR A 39 -2.15 6.59 -4.08
N VAL A 40 -2.57 5.35 -4.30
CA VAL A 40 -2.86 4.78 -5.62
C VAL A 40 -4.36 4.74 -5.78
N THR A 41 -4.88 5.25 -6.90
CA THR A 41 -6.31 5.19 -7.22
C THR A 41 -6.50 4.38 -8.49
N ILE A 42 -7.25 3.29 -8.40
CA ILE A 42 -7.56 2.41 -9.53
C ILE A 42 -9.01 2.61 -9.92
N GLY A 43 -9.23 2.83 -11.22
CA GLY A 43 -10.54 3.14 -11.77
C GLY A 43 -10.88 4.63 -11.71
N THR A 44 -11.49 5.09 -12.78
CA THR A 44 -11.99 6.48 -12.96
C THR A 44 -13.45 6.48 -13.38
N GLY A 45 -14.06 5.27 -13.43
CA GLY A 45 -15.42 5.09 -13.91
C GLY A 45 -16.47 5.51 -12.88
N THR A 46 -17.63 5.89 -13.38
CA THR A 46 -18.84 6.14 -12.60
C THR A 46 -19.67 4.88 -12.43
N SER A 47 -19.26 3.76 -13.06
CA SER A 47 -19.95 2.48 -12.94
C SER A 47 -19.72 1.88 -11.55
N THR A 48 -20.78 1.44 -10.93
CA THR A 48 -20.77 0.78 -9.62
C THR A 48 -21.23 -0.65 -9.74
N VAL A 49 -20.70 -1.51 -8.89
CA VAL A 49 -21.13 -2.89 -8.74
C VAL A 49 -21.63 -3.12 -7.32
N THR A 50 -22.61 -4.00 -7.17
CA THR A 50 -23.26 -4.26 -5.88
C THR A 50 -22.79 -5.57 -5.24
N THR A 51 -21.84 -6.27 -5.88
CA THR A 51 -21.39 -7.60 -5.47
C THR A 51 -19.98 -7.63 -4.91
N VAL A 52 -19.24 -6.54 -5.00
CA VAL A 52 -17.89 -6.39 -4.46
C VAL A 52 -17.74 -5.03 -3.80
N PRO A 53 -16.99 -4.90 -2.72
CA PRO A 53 -16.23 -5.93 -2.00
C PRO A 53 -17.11 -6.88 -1.19
N ILE A 54 -18.38 -6.55 -0.97
CA ILE A 54 -19.36 -7.40 -0.28
C ILE A 54 -20.66 -7.45 -1.07
N TYR A 55 -21.41 -8.55 -0.89
CA TYR A 55 -22.74 -8.70 -1.49
C TYR A 55 -23.81 -8.68 -0.41
N SER A 56 -24.42 -7.53 -0.23
CA SER A 56 -25.37 -7.25 0.87
C SER A 56 -26.73 -7.95 0.77
N CYS A 57 -26.95 -8.82 -0.22
CA CYS A 57 -28.18 -9.63 -0.31
C CYS A 57 -28.17 -10.88 0.57
N TYR A 58 -27.00 -11.25 1.11
CA TYR A 58 -26.82 -12.43 1.95
C TYR A 58 -26.17 -12.03 3.28
N GLY A 59 -26.43 -12.80 4.35
CA GLY A 59 -25.87 -12.54 5.66
C GLY A 59 -24.36 -12.76 5.75
N TYR A 60 -23.78 -13.42 4.75
CA TYR A 60 -22.33 -13.65 4.62
C TYR A 60 -21.92 -13.47 3.18
N SER A 61 -20.77 -12.91 2.93
CA SER A 61 -20.26 -12.79 1.57
C SER A 61 -18.74 -12.90 1.53
N TYR A 62 -18.27 -13.60 0.51
CA TYR A 62 -16.85 -13.69 0.19
C TYR A 62 -16.60 -13.26 -1.24
N SER A 63 -15.70 -12.33 -1.44
CA SER A 63 -15.34 -11.85 -2.77
C SER A 63 -13.84 -11.80 -2.97
N GLN A 64 -13.39 -11.92 -4.22
CA GLN A 64 -12.03 -11.66 -4.64
C GLN A 64 -12.01 -10.67 -5.78
N ILE A 65 -11.12 -9.71 -5.72
CA ILE A 65 -10.90 -8.68 -6.73
C ILE A 65 -9.46 -8.76 -7.17
N LEU A 66 -9.23 -8.88 -8.47
CA LEU A 66 -7.89 -8.85 -9.07
C LEU A 66 -7.61 -7.44 -9.59
N TYR A 67 -6.49 -6.90 -9.17
CA TYR A 67 -5.92 -5.66 -9.70
C TYR A 67 -4.65 -6.01 -10.48
N LEU A 68 -4.59 -5.60 -11.74
CA LEU A 68 -3.40 -5.79 -12.55
C LEU A 68 -2.29 -4.83 -12.13
N GLY A 69 -1.05 -5.26 -12.18
CA GLY A 69 0.11 -4.41 -11.87
C GLY A 69 0.18 -3.17 -12.77
N SER A 70 -0.31 -3.27 -14.01
CA SER A 70 -0.46 -2.13 -14.91
C SER A 70 -1.49 -1.10 -14.45
N GLU A 71 -2.62 -1.56 -13.88
CA GLU A 71 -3.64 -0.66 -13.32
C GLU A 71 -3.11 0.04 -12.07
N ILE A 72 -2.41 -0.71 -11.21
CA ILE A 72 -1.78 -0.19 -10.00
C ILE A 72 -0.73 0.88 -10.35
N THR A 73 0.09 0.62 -11.38
CA THR A 73 1.10 1.58 -11.85
C THR A 73 0.44 2.82 -12.46
N THR A 74 -0.57 2.64 -13.32
CA THR A 74 -1.33 3.74 -13.92
C THR A 74 -2.06 4.56 -12.86
N GLY A 75 -2.51 3.90 -11.77
CA GLY A 75 -3.15 4.54 -10.61
C GLY A 75 -2.21 5.38 -9.75
N GLY A 76 -0.92 5.39 -10.06
CA GLY A 76 0.07 6.23 -9.41
C GLY A 76 1.14 5.48 -8.59
N TRP A 77 1.16 4.14 -8.60
CA TRP A 77 2.25 3.41 -7.96
C TRP A 77 3.56 3.61 -8.74
N GLY A 78 4.62 3.98 -8.06
CA GLY A 78 5.93 4.27 -8.68
C GLY A 78 6.66 3.07 -9.30
N GLY A 79 6.02 1.90 -9.30
CA GLY A 79 6.56 0.64 -9.80
C GLY A 79 7.36 -0.14 -8.75
N GLY A 80 7.54 -1.45 -9.02
CA GLY A 80 8.30 -2.35 -8.15
C GLY A 80 7.62 -2.71 -6.84
N ALA A 81 8.40 -3.30 -5.95
CA ALA A 81 7.93 -3.76 -4.65
C ALA A 81 7.73 -2.59 -3.66
N GLY A 82 6.82 -2.78 -2.71
CA GLY A 82 6.57 -1.81 -1.66
C GLY A 82 5.61 -2.33 -0.60
N THR A 83 5.17 -1.46 0.30
CA THR A 83 4.29 -1.83 1.41
C THR A 83 2.93 -1.15 1.27
N ILE A 84 1.87 -1.94 1.33
CA ILE A 84 0.49 -1.45 1.40
C ILE A 84 0.10 -1.43 2.88
N ASN A 85 -0.22 -0.23 3.39
CA ASN A 85 -0.63 -0.03 4.78
C ASN A 85 -2.14 0.21 4.93
N LYS A 86 -2.80 0.57 3.81
CA LYS A 86 -4.24 0.89 3.78
C LYS A 86 -4.83 0.48 2.44
N ILE A 87 -6.09 0.11 2.47
CA ILE A 87 -6.93 -0.05 1.28
C ILE A 87 -8.16 0.83 1.40
N ARG A 88 -8.75 1.17 0.26
CA ARG A 88 -9.96 2.00 0.21
C ARG A 88 -10.93 1.46 -0.83
N PHE A 89 -12.21 1.52 -0.48
CA PHE A 89 -13.29 1.27 -1.42
C PHE A 89 -14.16 2.51 -1.55
N PHE A 90 -14.48 2.92 -2.77
CA PHE A 90 -15.36 4.05 -2.98
C PHE A 90 -16.81 3.63 -2.74
N TYR A 91 -17.44 4.22 -1.73
CA TYR A 91 -18.83 3.93 -1.36
C TYR A 91 -19.75 4.86 -2.15
N ALA A 92 -20.17 4.44 -3.35
CA ALA A 92 -20.86 5.30 -4.30
C ALA A 92 -22.29 5.65 -3.89
N ALA A 93 -23.03 4.67 -3.34
CA ALA A 93 -24.41 4.87 -2.93
C ALA A 93 -24.72 4.03 -1.70
N ALA A 94 -25.51 4.57 -0.78
CA ALA A 94 -26.11 3.80 0.28
C ALA A 94 -27.14 2.84 -0.35
N ALA A 95 -26.73 1.59 -0.60
CA ALA A 95 -27.71 0.53 -0.63
C ALA A 95 -28.39 0.49 0.74
N ALA A 96 -29.62 0.01 0.83
CA ALA A 96 -30.23 -0.32 2.12
C ALA A 96 -29.36 -1.42 2.76
N THR A 97 -28.28 -1.00 3.40
CA THR A 97 -27.40 -1.91 4.10
C THR A 97 -28.05 -2.21 5.44
N PRO A 98 -28.38 -3.46 5.69
CA PRO A 98 -28.60 -3.87 7.07
C PRO A 98 -27.39 -3.46 7.89
N ALA A 99 -27.63 -3.04 9.12
CA ALA A 99 -26.61 -2.55 10.04
C ALA A 99 -25.48 -3.57 10.36
N ASN A 100 -25.52 -4.75 9.79
CA ASN A 100 -24.75 -5.93 10.17
C ASN A 100 -23.64 -6.32 9.20
N TYR A 101 -23.40 -5.60 8.10
CA TYR A 101 -22.36 -5.97 7.11
C TYR A 101 -21.00 -5.35 7.36
N ASN A 102 -20.61 -5.24 8.61
CA ASN A 102 -19.42 -4.48 9.00
C ASN A 102 -18.31 -5.31 9.66
N ASN A 103 -18.45 -6.62 9.75
CA ASN A 103 -17.42 -7.50 10.32
C ASN A 103 -16.60 -8.15 9.20
N TRP A 104 -15.48 -7.54 8.83
CA TRP A 104 -14.68 -7.94 7.69
C TRP A 104 -13.38 -8.59 8.08
N THR A 105 -13.01 -9.62 7.34
CA THR A 105 -11.62 -10.09 7.26
C THR A 105 -11.10 -9.81 5.86
N VAL A 106 -9.97 -9.13 5.77
CA VAL A 106 -9.36 -8.75 4.49
C VAL A 106 -8.05 -9.50 4.32
N TYR A 107 -7.89 -10.11 3.15
CA TYR A 107 -6.68 -10.79 2.73
C TYR A 107 -6.10 -10.13 1.49
N LEU A 108 -4.78 -10.02 1.43
CA LEU A 108 -4.06 -9.57 0.25
C LEU A 108 -3.09 -10.67 -0.22
N GLY A 109 -2.99 -10.84 -1.54
CA GLY A 109 -2.10 -11.83 -2.14
C GLY A 109 -1.42 -11.30 -3.40
N ASN A 110 -0.10 -11.48 -3.50
CA ASN A 110 0.61 -11.27 -4.75
C ASN A 110 0.30 -12.40 -5.73
N THR A 111 0.11 -12.08 -7.00
CA THR A 111 -0.19 -13.08 -8.02
C THR A 111 0.38 -12.69 -9.38
N THR A 112 0.55 -13.67 -10.24
CA THR A 112 0.83 -13.49 -11.67
C THR A 112 -0.41 -13.72 -12.53
N ALA A 113 -1.54 -14.13 -11.93
CA ALA A 113 -2.81 -14.31 -12.65
C ALA A 113 -3.27 -12.99 -13.26
N THR A 114 -3.73 -13.03 -14.49
CA THR A 114 -4.26 -11.88 -15.23
C THR A 114 -5.78 -11.89 -15.33
N THR A 115 -6.40 -12.96 -14.88
CA THR A 115 -7.86 -13.13 -14.85
C THR A 115 -8.24 -13.95 -13.61
N LEU A 116 -9.45 -13.73 -13.11
CA LEU A 116 -10.08 -14.63 -12.15
C LEU A 116 -11.20 -15.40 -12.87
N THR A 117 -11.23 -16.70 -12.68
CA THR A 117 -12.34 -17.52 -13.14
C THR A 117 -13.46 -17.44 -12.10
N ALA A 118 -14.68 -17.20 -12.55
CA ALA A 118 -15.82 -17.11 -11.65
C ALA A 118 -16.11 -18.45 -10.93
N GLY A 119 -16.66 -18.34 -9.74
CA GLY A 119 -17.13 -19.46 -8.92
C GLY A 119 -16.19 -19.83 -7.77
N PRO A 120 -16.77 -20.30 -6.66
CA PRO A 120 -16.03 -20.52 -5.41
C PRO A 120 -14.90 -21.57 -5.53
N ALA A 121 -15.04 -22.54 -6.44
CA ALA A 121 -14.00 -23.54 -6.69
C ALA A 121 -12.72 -22.96 -7.30
N ASN A 122 -12.80 -21.77 -7.86
CA ASN A 122 -11.67 -21.09 -8.54
C ASN A 122 -11.05 -19.98 -7.71
N TYR A 123 -11.54 -19.74 -6.50
CA TYR A 123 -10.96 -18.74 -5.63
C TYR A 123 -9.54 -19.11 -5.23
N THR A 124 -8.67 -18.11 -5.23
CA THR A 124 -7.33 -18.26 -4.63
C THR A 124 -7.49 -18.55 -3.15
N PRO A 125 -6.92 -19.65 -2.63
CA PRO A 125 -7.07 -20.01 -1.23
C PRO A 125 -6.50 -18.92 -0.29
N THR A 126 -7.24 -18.61 0.78
CA THR A 126 -6.76 -17.64 1.80
C THR A 126 -5.46 -18.07 2.46
N SER A 127 -5.16 -19.38 2.50
CA SER A 127 -3.90 -19.93 2.98
C SER A 127 -2.67 -19.48 2.17
N SER A 128 -2.88 -19.01 0.93
CA SER A 128 -1.81 -18.43 0.08
C SER A 128 -1.78 -16.90 0.11
N MET A 129 -2.60 -16.27 0.93
CA MET A 129 -2.68 -14.84 1.11
C MET A 129 -2.26 -14.43 2.52
N THR A 130 -2.03 -13.15 2.73
CA THR A 130 -1.82 -12.57 4.06
C THR A 130 -3.13 -12.00 4.58
N GLN A 131 -3.56 -12.41 5.76
CA GLN A 131 -4.63 -11.72 6.48
C GLN A 131 -4.10 -10.38 6.97
N CYS A 132 -4.62 -9.31 6.41
CA CYS A 132 -4.15 -7.95 6.66
C CYS A 132 -5.04 -7.16 7.62
N PHE A 133 -6.30 -7.56 7.74
CA PHE A 133 -7.26 -6.92 8.64
C PHE A 133 -8.30 -7.94 9.09
N SER A 134 -8.79 -7.81 10.32
CA SER A 134 -10.00 -8.49 10.81
C SER A 134 -10.65 -7.59 11.87
N GLY A 135 -11.92 -7.28 11.69
CA GLY A 135 -12.66 -6.44 12.62
C GLY A 135 -13.83 -5.69 11.98
N THR A 136 -14.35 -4.74 12.74
CA THR A 136 -15.48 -3.92 12.31
C THR A 136 -15.00 -2.77 11.42
N VAL A 137 -15.64 -2.63 10.24
CA VAL A 137 -15.46 -1.48 9.35
C VAL A 137 -16.57 -0.45 9.56
N THR A 138 -16.28 0.80 9.27
CA THR A 138 -17.24 1.90 9.33
C THR A 138 -17.55 2.37 7.92
N PHE A 139 -18.81 2.26 7.52
CA PHE A 139 -19.26 2.81 6.23
C PHE A 139 -19.36 4.32 6.32
N PRO A 140 -18.74 5.07 5.40
CA PRO A 140 -18.88 6.51 5.34
C PRO A 140 -20.24 6.92 4.76
N VAL A 141 -20.54 8.20 4.74
CA VAL A 141 -21.63 8.74 3.92
C VAL A 141 -21.34 8.42 2.45
N ALA A 142 -22.39 8.07 1.68
CA ALA A 142 -22.28 7.80 0.24
C ALA A 142 -21.53 8.92 -0.49
N GLY A 143 -20.78 8.57 -1.52
CA GLY A 143 -19.90 9.47 -2.24
C GLY A 143 -18.51 9.67 -1.60
N ASN A 144 -18.16 8.90 -0.58
CA ASN A 144 -16.88 8.98 0.11
C ASN A 144 -16.12 7.65 0.07
N TRP A 145 -14.81 7.73 0.32
CA TRP A 145 -13.94 6.58 0.43
C TRP A 145 -14.06 5.94 1.81
N MET A 146 -14.36 4.65 1.85
CA MET A 146 -14.22 3.81 3.03
C MET A 146 -12.76 3.36 3.14
N GLU A 147 -12.08 3.76 4.20
CA GLU A 147 -10.68 3.43 4.45
C GLU A 147 -10.55 2.31 5.49
N ILE A 148 -9.72 1.34 5.19
CA ILE A 148 -9.32 0.26 6.10
C ILE A 148 -7.82 0.35 6.31
N THR A 149 -7.40 0.67 7.52
CA THR A 149 -5.99 0.59 7.93
C THR A 149 -5.67 -0.86 8.24
N LEU A 150 -4.68 -1.41 7.55
CA LEU A 150 -4.27 -2.80 7.72
C LEU A 150 -3.56 -2.97 9.07
N SER A 151 -4.01 -3.92 9.88
CA SER A 151 -3.33 -4.30 11.13
C SER A 151 -2.01 -5.02 10.86
N THR A 152 -1.93 -5.71 9.73
CA THR A 152 -0.70 -6.30 9.19
C THR A 152 -0.41 -5.65 7.84
N PRO A 153 0.63 -4.80 7.74
CA PRO A 153 1.06 -4.24 6.47
C PRO A 153 1.40 -5.33 5.46
N PHE A 154 1.03 -5.14 4.20
CA PHE A 154 1.24 -6.12 3.14
C PHE A 154 2.47 -5.80 2.28
N SER A 155 3.37 -6.78 2.12
CA SER A 155 4.52 -6.67 1.22
C SER A 155 4.09 -6.95 -0.22
N TYR A 156 3.85 -5.88 -0.98
CA TYR A 156 3.50 -5.95 -2.40
C TYR A 156 4.75 -6.11 -3.25
N THR A 157 4.73 -7.06 -4.20
CA THR A 157 5.90 -7.39 -5.03
C THR A 157 6.01 -6.59 -6.33
N GLY A 158 5.02 -5.74 -6.63
CA GLY A 158 4.98 -4.98 -7.90
C GLY A 158 4.29 -5.69 -9.05
N ASN A 159 3.78 -6.91 -8.83
CA ASN A 159 3.01 -7.69 -9.80
C ASN A 159 1.50 -7.42 -9.68
N ASN A 160 0.65 -8.39 -10.04
CA ASN A 160 -0.79 -8.29 -9.82
C ASN A 160 -1.13 -8.56 -8.35
N LEU A 161 -2.23 -8.00 -7.90
CA LEU A 161 -2.71 -8.06 -6.51
C LEU A 161 -4.11 -8.65 -6.46
N ILE A 162 -4.33 -9.63 -5.60
CA ILE A 162 -5.65 -10.08 -5.21
C ILE A 162 -5.99 -9.43 -3.87
N VAL A 163 -7.16 -8.85 -3.79
CA VAL A 163 -7.80 -8.40 -2.54
C VAL A 163 -9.03 -9.29 -2.32
N ALA A 164 -9.05 -10.00 -1.21
CA ALA A 164 -10.21 -10.78 -0.81
C ALA A 164 -10.86 -10.16 0.43
N VAL A 165 -12.18 -10.11 0.42
CA VAL A 165 -12.98 -9.63 1.54
C VAL A 165 -13.94 -10.73 1.94
N ASP A 166 -13.88 -11.11 3.20
CA ASP A 166 -14.75 -12.05 3.87
C ASP A 166 -15.59 -11.28 4.89
N GLU A 167 -16.85 -11.16 4.62
CA GLU A 167 -17.82 -10.49 5.48
C GLU A 167 -18.53 -11.55 6.33
N ASN A 168 -18.46 -11.39 7.65
CA ASN A 168 -18.82 -12.40 8.64
C ASN A 168 -19.90 -11.93 9.64
N ALA A 169 -20.53 -10.79 9.42
CA ALA A 169 -21.64 -10.35 10.27
C ALA A 169 -22.93 -11.01 9.80
N ALA A 170 -23.59 -11.74 10.69
CA ALA A 170 -24.90 -12.36 10.47
C ALA A 170 -26.03 -11.50 11.02
#